data_0ed891939902f01499711a0be49e153f
#
_entry.id   0ed891939902f01499711a0be49e153f
#
_cell.length_a   1.000
_cell.length_b   1.000
_cell.length_c   1.000
_cell.angle_alpha   90.00
_cell.angle_beta   90.00
_cell.angle_gamma   90.00
#
_symmetry.space_group_name_H-M   'P 1'
#
loop_
_entity.id
_entity.type
_entity.pdbx_description
1 polymer ?
#
loop_
_entity_poly.entity_id
_entity_poly.type
_entity_poly.pdbx_seq_one_letter_code
_entity_poly.pdbx_strand_id
1 'polypeptide(L)'
;MVTKVLNWINYRLPIVNTFERHLSKHPVPKKVNFWYLFGALASIVLILQIVTGIWLMMPYSNTEEGAFASIEYIMRDVDYGWIIRYMHTTGASMFFAIVYLHMFRGLLYGSYKKPKELVWIFGATIYLVMMAEGFLGYVLPYGQMSYWGAQVIISLFGAIPYIGESLEVWVRGDYYISGITISRFFALHVVALPLILIALVCLHLVALHEVGAGNPKGVDIEEFVDEDGVPLDSVPFFPYKVLSAMPAIGVFGLVFCIIMFFFPEGGGYFLELANFEEANPLVTPEHIAPVWYYAPYYTMLRAVPDPFGGLIVMAAAVAIIFIVPWLDRSNVASIRYKGILSKIAIVMFVVSFITLGYLGTVTVTETGKIMSIICTVMYFAFFLLMPIYTSIEKTYEVPKRL
;
A
#
# COMPACT_ATOMS: atom_id res chain seq x y z
N MET A 1 0.24 -34.67 -27.85
CA MET A 1 -0.02 -33.43 -28.62
C MET A 1 0.43 -32.19 -27.83
N VAL A 2 0.02 -32.02 -26.60
CA VAL A 2 0.40 -30.86 -25.73
C VAL A 2 1.91 -30.70 -25.58
N THR A 3 2.66 -31.78 -25.31
CA THR A 3 4.12 -31.76 -25.17
C THR A 3 4.85 -31.29 -26.44
N LYS A 4 4.35 -31.67 -27.61
CA LYS A 4 4.95 -31.24 -28.90
C LYS A 4 4.73 -29.73 -29.13
N VAL A 5 3.55 -29.21 -28.76
CA VAL A 5 3.23 -27.78 -28.86
C VAL A 5 4.09 -26.99 -27.88
N LEU A 6 4.17 -27.43 -26.61
CA LEU A 6 5.01 -26.78 -25.59
C LEU A 6 6.50 -26.77 -26.02
N ASN A 7 7.04 -27.87 -26.55
CA ASN A 7 8.41 -27.91 -27.02
C ASN A 7 8.62 -27.00 -28.26
N TRP A 8 7.63 -26.92 -29.14
CA TRP A 8 7.68 -26.02 -30.30
C TRP A 8 7.69 -24.53 -29.88
N ILE A 9 6.85 -24.17 -28.87
CA ILE A 9 6.84 -22.84 -28.31
C ILE A 9 8.17 -22.55 -27.60
N ASN A 10 8.61 -23.45 -26.73
CA ASN A 10 9.80 -23.24 -25.89
C ASN A 10 11.10 -23.15 -26.71
N TYR A 11 11.16 -23.79 -27.88
CA TYR A 11 12.29 -23.66 -28.81
C TYR A 11 12.37 -22.24 -29.41
N ARG A 12 11.23 -21.57 -29.63
CA ARG A 12 11.16 -20.24 -30.27
C ARG A 12 11.10 -19.11 -29.25
N LEU A 13 10.45 -19.35 -28.16
CA LEU A 13 10.31 -18.45 -27.01
C LEU A 13 10.46 -19.29 -25.74
N PRO A 14 11.64 -19.28 -25.08
CA PRO A 14 11.97 -20.21 -23.99
C PRO A 14 11.19 -19.92 -22.69
N ILE A 15 9.85 -19.90 -22.78
CA ILE A 15 8.94 -19.59 -21.66
C ILE A 15 9.16 -20.57 -20.51
N VAL A 16 9.21 -21.87 -20.80
CA VAL A 16 9.36 -22.91 -19.78
C VAL A 16 10.71 -22.76 -19.06
N ASN A 17 11.79 -22.57 -19.83
CA ASN A 17 13.13 -22.42 -19.26
C ASN A 17 13.23 -21.12 -18.41
N THR A 18 12.62 -20.04 -18.88
CA THR A 18 12.57 -18.77 -18.16
C THR A 18 11.74 -18.90 -16.86
N PHE A 19 10.58 -19.56 -16.95
CA PHE A 19 9.75 -19.85 -15.79
C PHE A 19 10.47 -20.74 -14.77
N GLU A 20 11.16 -21.79 -15.23
CA GLU A 20 11.93 -22.66 -14.33
C GLU A 20 13.06 -21.90 -13.64
N ARG A 21 13.83 -21.12 -14.39
CA ARG A 21 14.98 -20.38 -13.85
C ARG A 21 14.57 -19.29 -12.88
N HIS A 22 13.58 -18.47 -13.23
CA HIS A 22 13.26 -17.26 -12.50
C HIS A 22 12.11 -17.42 -11.49
N LEU A 23 11.33 -18.48 -11.58
CA LEU A 23 10.22 -18.75 -10.65
C LEU A 23 10.39 -20.11 -9.98
N SER A 24 10.24 -21.21 -10.72
CA SER A 24 10.09 -22.52 -10.11
C SER A 24 11.33 -22.95 -9.31
N LYS A 25 12.53 -22.84 -9.88
CA LYS A 25 13.79 -23.27 -9.27
C LYS A 25 14.52 -22.15 -8.52
N HIS A 26 13.96 -20.91 -8.49
CA HIS A 26 14.59 -19.80 -7.78
C HIS A 26 14.77 -20.14 -6.29
N PRO A 27 16.00 -20.04 -5.74
CA PRO A 27 16.26 -20.36 -4.35
C PRO A 27 15.67 -19.30 -3.43
N VAL A 28 14.92 -19.74 -2.43
CA VAL A 28 14.36 -18.86 -1.40
C VAL A 28 14.67 -19.40 -0.01
N PRO A 29 14.79 -18.54 1.02
CA PRO A 29 15.14 -18.99 2.37
C PRO A 29 14.22 -20.10 2.88
N LYS A 30 14.78 -21.21 3.36
CA LYS A 30 14.01 -22.38 3.84
C LYS A 30 13.11 -22.06 5.03
N LYS A 31 13.52 -21.12 5.89
CA LYS A 31 12.79 -20.70 7.09
C LYS A 31 12.34 -19.24 6.98
N VAL A 32 11.05 -19.04 6.70
CA VAL A 32 10.36 -17.76 6.78
C VAL A 32 9.14 -17.89 7.69
N ASN A 33 8.64 -16.78 8.20
CA ASN A 33 7.42 -16.73 9.00
C ASN A 33 6.27 -16.09 8.19
N PHE A 34 5.08 -16.02 8.79
CA PHE A 34 3.88 -15.50 8.15
C PHE A 34 4.02 -14.07 7.61
N TRP A 35 4.88 -13.23 8.20
CA TRP A 35 5.15 -11.88 7.71
C TRP A 35 5.66 -11.82 6.26
N TYR A 36 6.25 -12.89 5.76
CA TYR A 36 6.75 -12.97 4.38
C TYR A 36 5.65 -13.28 3.35
N LEU A 37 4.43 -13.58 3.81
CA LEU A 37 3.29 -13.88 2.93
C LEU A 37 2.60 -12.62 2.41
N PHE A 38 2.74 -11.48 3.09
CA PHE A 38 2.05 -10.24 2.70
C PHE A 38 2.43 -9.73 1.31
N GLY A 39 3.65 -10.00 0.82
CA GLY A 39 4.01 -9.66 -0.56
C GLY A 39 3.22 -10.49 -1.61
N ALA A 40 3.05 -11.79 -1.36
CA ALA A 40 2.25 -12.64 -2.23
C ALA A 40 0.75 -12.25 -2.18
N LEU A 41 0.23 -11.97 -0.98
CA LEU A 41 -1.15 -11.48 -0.82
C LEU A 41 -1.37 -10.15 -1.52
N ALA A 42 -0.41 -9.21 -1.46
CA ALA A 42 -0.49 -7.94 -2.19
C ALA A 42 -0.60 -8.16 -3.71
N SER A 43 0.16 -9.12 -4.26
CA SER A 43 0.07 -9.47 -5.69
C SER A 43 -1.29 -10.07 -6.06
N ILE A 44 -1.85 -10.92 -5.20
CA ILE A 44 -3.19 -11.51 -5.42
C ILE A 44 -4.27 -10.41 -5.42
N VAL A 45 -4.20 -9.49 -4.45
CA VAL A 45 -5.17 -8.40 -4.35
C VAL A 45 -5.00 -7.41 -5.51
N LEU A 46 -3.78 -7.12 -5.97
CA LEU A 46 -3.58 -6.30 -7.17
C LEU A 46 -4.27 -6.91 -8.40
N ILE A 47 -4.12 -8.22 -8.62
CA ILE A 47 -4.82 -8.92 -9.71
C ILE A 47 -6.33 -8.80 -9.53
N LEU A 48 -6.84 -9.00 -8.31
CA LEU A 48 -8.26 -8.84 -8.00
C LEU A 48 -8.76 -7.44 -8.33
N GLN A 49 -8.02 -6.38 -7.93
CA GLN A 49 -8.38 -4.99 -8.22
C GLN A 49 -8.43 -4.73 -9.72
N ILE A 50 -7.45 -5.21 -10.49
CA ILE A 50 -7.44 -5.06 -11.95
C ILE A 50 -8.64 -5.75 -12.59
N VAL A 51 -8.91 -7.01 -12.24
CA VAL A 51 -10.01 -7.80 -12.82
C VAL A 51 -11.37 -7.17 -12.49
N THR A 52 -11.59 -6.82 -11.23
CA THR A 52 -12.85 -6.20 -10.81
C THR A 52 -12.99 -4.79 -11.36
N GLY A 53 -11.89 -4.01 -11.46
CA GLY A 53 -11.89 -2.68 -12.05
C GLY A 53 -12.22 -2.67 -13.55
N ILE A 54 -11.64 -3.60 -14.32
CA ILE A 54 -11.98 -3.77 -15.75
C ILE A 54 -13.46 -4.08 -15.93
N TRP A 55 -14.04 -4.91 -15.06
CA TRP A 55 -15.46 -5.21 -15.12
C TRP A 55 -16.33 -4.00 -14.76
N LEU A 56 -15.97 -3.29 -13.67
CA LEU A 56 -16.73 -2.12 -13.20
C LEU A 56 -16.73 -0.96 -14.21
N MET A 57 -15.64 -0.76 -14.95
CA MET A 57 -15.55 0.31 -15.92
C MET A 57 -16.51 0.15 -17.10
N MET A 58 -16.99 -1.09 -17.40
CA MET A 58 -17.87 -1.33 -18.56
C MET A 58 -19.24 -0.66 -18.42
N PRO A 59 -19.96 -0.81 -17.30
CA PRO A 59 -21.25 -0.13 -17.07
C PRO A 59 -21.11 1.26 -16.45
N TYR A 60 -19.89 1.70 -16.04
CA TYR A 60 -19.68 2.98 -15.39
C TYR A 60 -19.74 4.17 -16.37
N SER A 61 -20.42 5.24 -15.96
CA SER A 61 -20.46 6.51 -16.69
C SER A 61 -19.57 7.56 -16.02
N ASN A 62 -18.57 8.07 -16.75
CA ASN A 62 -17.62 9.07 -16.26
C ASN A 62 -18.07 10.52 -16.48
N THR A 63 -19.38 10.77 -16.40
CA THR A 63 -19.98 12.11 -16.46
C THR A 63 -20.51 12.53 -15.09
N GLU A 64 -20.74 13.80 -14.89
CA GLU A 64 -21.25 14.32 -13.61
C GLU A 64 -22.63 13.72 -13.28
N GLU A 65 -23.54 13.69 -14.25
CA GLU A 65 -24.90 13.19 -14.07
C GLU A 65 -24.95 11.63 -14.01
N GLY A 66 -23.99 10.98 -14.65
CA GLY A 66 -24.00 9.53 -14.82
C GLY A 66 -23.18 8.77 -13.76
N ALA A 67 -22.23 9.40 -13.11
CA ALA A 67 -21.28 8.71 -12.24
C ALA A 67 -21.98 8.00 -11.08
N PHE A 68 -22.73 8.72 -10.27
CA PHE A 68 -23.48 8.14 -9.15
C PHE A 68 -24.57 7.18 -9.63
N ALA A 69 -25.35 7.58 -10.61
CA ALA A 69 -26.45 6.76 -11.17
C ALA A 69 -25.94 5.42 -11.73
N SER A 70 -24.75 5.40 -12.37
CA SER A 70 -24.18 4.14 -12.88
C SER A 70 -23.71 3.20 -11.76
N ILE A 71 -23.25 3.72 -10.62
CA ILE A 71 -22.93 2.90 -9.44
C ILE A 71 -24.19 2.30 -8.84
N GLU A 72 -25.28 3.08 -8.71
CA GLU A 72 -26.58 2.57 -8.26
C GLU A 72 -27.11 1.47 -9.21
N TYR A 73 -27.01 1.68 -10.54
CA TYR A 73 -27.36 0.67 -11.54
C TYR A 73 -26.55 -0.63 -11.37
N ILE A 74 -25.21 -0.52 -11.17
CA ILE A 74 -24.35 -1.69 -10.92
C ILE A 74 -24.80 -2.43 -9.66
N MET A 75 -25.13 -1.69 -8.60
CA MET A 75 -25.47 -2.27 -7.30
C MET A 75 -26.85 -2.94 -7.27
N ARG A 76 -27.81 -2.44 -8.05
CA ARG A 76 -29.24 -2.82 -7.92
C ARG A 76 -29.79 -3.60 -9.11
N ASP A 77 -29.38 -3.24 -10.33
CA ASP A 77 -30.00 -3.74 -11.55
C ASP A 77 -29.14 -4.75 -12.30
N VAL A 78 -27.80 -4.73 -12.08
CA VAL A 78 -26.90 -5.69 -12.72
C VAL A 78 -26.80 -6.96 -11.88
N ASP A 79 -27.06 -8.12 -12.49
CA ASP A 79 -26.94 -9.41 -11.81
C ASP A 79 -25.53 -9.60 -11.23
N TYR A 80 -25.46 -9.81 -9.91
CA TYR A 80 -24.21 -9.94 -9.15
C TYR A 80 -23.28 -8.70 -9.17
N GLY A 81 -23.73 -7.56 -9.70
CA GLY A 81 -22.93 -6.33 -9.78
C GLY A 81 -22.43 -5.85 -8.42
N TRP A 82 -23.29 -5.96 -7.38
CA TRP A 82 -22.93 -5.64 -6.00
C TRP A 82 -21.75 -6.47 -5.48
N ILE A 83 -21.61 -7.74 -5.88
CA ILE A 83 -20.46 -8.59 -5.50
C ILE A 83 -19.19 -7.98 -6.05
N ILE A 84 -19.14 -7.67 -7.34
CA ILE A 84 -17.96 -7.11 -7.99
C ILE A 84 -17.62 -5.73 -7.39
N ARG A 85 -18.63 -4.91 -7.13
CA ARG A 85 -18.45 -3.59 -6.51
C ARG A 85 -17.84 -3.71 -5.12
N TYR A 86 -18.39 -4.59 -4.27
CA TYR A 86 -17.82 -4.82 -2.93
C TYR A 86 -16.47 -5.54 -2.95
N MET A 87 -16.23 -6.45 -3.90
CA MET A 87 -14.89 -7.02 -4.09
C MET A 87 -13.85 -5.95 -4.38
N HIS A 88 -14.21 -4.94 -5.17
CA HIS A 88 -13.31 -3.85 -5.51
C HIS A 88 -13.05 -2.92 -4.31
N THR A 89 -14.09 -2.47 -3.62
CA THR A 89 -13.95 -1.55 -2.46
C THR A 89 -13.34 -2.22 -1.24
N THR A 90 -13.81 -3.41 -0.86
CA THR A 90 -13.20 -4.20 0.21
C THR A 90 -11.76 -4.55 -0.15
N GLY A 91 -11.53 -4.91 -1.43
CA GLY A 91 -10.20 -5.20 -1.95
C GLY A 91 -9.24 -4.01 -1.83
N ALA A 92 -9.69 -2.78 -2.09
CA ALA A 92 -8.89 -1.58 -1.89
C ALA A 92 -8.46 -1.42 -0.42
N SER A 93 -9.39 -1.53 0.53
CA SER A 93 -9.10 -1.48 1.97
C SER A 93 -8.13 -2.60 2.40
N MET A 94 -8.36 -3.84 1.96
CA MET A 94 -7.48 -4.97 2.27
C MET A 94 -6.10 -4.82 1.63
N PHE A 95 -6.00 -4.19 0.46
CA PHE A 95 -4.73 -3.92 -0.20
C PHE A 95 -3.86 -3.00 0.64
N PHE A 96 -4.40 -1.89 1.14
CA PHE A 96 -3.67 -1.00 2.05
C PHE A 96 -3.26 -1.70 3.35
N ALA A 97 -4.15 -2.48 3.96
CA ALA A 97 -3.82 -3.25 5.16
C ALA A 97 -2.64 -4.21 4.92
N ILE A 98 -2.68 -4.97 3.81
CA ILE A 98 -1.61 -5.88 3.41
C ILE A 98 -0.30 -5.14 3.17
N VAL A 99 -0.32 -4.01 2.44
CA VAL A 99 0.88 -3.24 2.12
C VAL A 99 1.48 -2.60 3.36
N TYR A 100 0.68 -2.09 4.29
CA TYR A 100 1.19 -1.64 5.59
C TYR A 100 1.92 -2.75 6.36
N LEU A 101 1.34 -3.95 6.41
CA LEU A 101 1.97 -5.11 7.07
C LEU A 101 3.21 -5.58 6.31
N HIS A 102 3.22 -5.48 4.97
CA HIS A 102 4.37 -5.78 4.14
C HIS A 102 5.53 -4.80 4.37
N MET A 103 5.25 -3.50 4.44
CA MET A 103 6.23 -2.48 4.76
C MET A 103 6.75 -2.62 6.19
N PHE A 104 5.86 -2.88 7.14
CA PHE A 104 6.22 -3.13 8.54
C PHE A 104 7.15 -4.35 8.68
N ARG A 105 6.90 -5.43 7.95
CA ARG A 105 7.82 -6.56 7.86
C ARG A 105 9.20 -6.12 7.36
N GLY A 106 9.25 -5.22 6.38
CA GLY A 106 10.49 -4.64 5.89
C GLY A 106 11.27 -3.92 6.98
N LEU A 107 10.58 -3.12 7.82
CA LEU A 107 11.17 -2.44 8.96
C LEU A 107 11.65 -3.42 10.05
N LEU A 108 10.87 -4.47 10.35
CA LEU A 108 11.22 -5.48 11.36
C LEU A 108 12.48 -6.27 11.00
N TYR A 109 12.64 -6.64 9.73
CA TYR A 109 13.71 -7.57 9.32
C TYR A 109 14.77 -6.91 8.44
N GLY A 110 14.80 -5.57 8.37
CA GLY A 110 15.80 -4.82 7.65
C GLY A 110 15.85 -5.11 6.16
N SER A 111 14.67 -5.33 5.53
CA SER A 111 14.56 -5.63 4.09
C SER A 111 14.92 -4.44 3.19
N TYR A 112 15.36 -3.34 3.75
CA TYR A 112 15.85 -2.12 3.11
C TYR A 112 17.38 -1.97 3.17
N LYS A 113 18.07 -2.82 3.94
CA LYS A 113 19.52 -2.74 4.10
C LYS A 113 20.23 -3.29 2.86
N LYS A 114 21.49 -2.87 2.67
CA LYS A 114 22.36 -3.35 1.59
C LYS A 114 22.27 -4.88 1.41
N PRO A 115 22.15 -5.37 0.17
CA PRO A 115 22.04 -4.66 -1.13
C PRO A 115 20.58 -4.40 -1.57
N LYS A 116 19.59 -4.30 -0.66
CA LYS A 116 18.15 -4.28 -0.95
C LYS A 116 17.53 -2.87 -1.00
N GLU A 117 18.38 -1.82 -1.07
CA GLU A 117 17.91 -0.43 -1.09
C GLU A 117 16.95 -0.18 -2.26
N LEU A 118 17.28 -0.67 -3.45
CA LEU A 118 16.47 -0.46 -4.65
C LEU A 118 15.12 -1.19 -4.56
N VAL A 119 15.08 -2.39 -3.95
CA VAL A 119 13.82 -3.10 -3.66
C VAL A 119 12.93 -2.24 -2.77
N TRP A 120 13.50 -1.62 -1.72
CA TRP A 120 12.76 -0.72 -0.83
C TRP A 120 12.24 0.52 -1.55
N ILE A 121 13.07 1.18 -2.37
CA ILE A 121 12.68 2.38 -3.13
C ILE A 121 11.53 2.08 -4.10
N PHE A 122 11.60 0.99 -4.87
CA PHE A 122 10.48 0.58 -5.70
C PHE A 122 9.22 0.32 -4.86
N GLY A 123 9.34 -0.36 -3.70
CA GLY A 123 8.23 -0.58 -2.78
C GLY A 123 7.62 0.73 -2.26
N ALA A 124 8.42 1.71 -1.87
CA ALA A 124 7.96 3.03 -1.43
C ALA A 124 7.29 3.80 -2.57
N THR A 125 7.81 3.69 -3.81
CA THR A 125 7.19 4.28 -5.00
C THR A 125 5.85 3.62 -5.32
N ILE A 126 5.74 2.30 -5.25
CA ILE A 126 4.48 1.56 -5.40
C ILE A 126 3.46 2.07 -4.37
N TYR A 127 3.86 2.22 -3.11
CA TYR A 127 2.99 2.72 -2.06
C TYR A 127 2.47 4.14 -2.36
N LEU A 128 3.34 5.05 -2.82
CA LEU A 128 2.95 6.42 -3.20
C LEU A 128 1.96 6.42 -4.39
N VAL A 129 2.24 5.62 -5.43
CA VAL A 129 1.34 5.49 -6.59
C VAL A 129 0.01 4.85 -6.18
N MET A 130 0.04 3.86 -5.28
CA MET A 130 -1.15 3.22 -4.74
C MET A 130 -2.01 4.20 -3.91
N MET A 131 -1.39 5.15 -3.19
CA MET A 131 -2.14 6.24 -2.53
C MET A 131 -2.87 7.11 -3.55
N ALA A 132 -2.20 7.50 -4.64
CA ALA A 132 -2.86 8.25 -5.72
C ALA A 132 -3.99 7.43 -6.36
N GLU A 133 -3.75 6.14 -6.65
CA GLU A 133 -4.72 5.22 -7.24
C GLU A 133 -5.99 5.09 -6.38
N GLY A 134 -5.82 4.86 -5.07
CA GLY A 134 -6.94 4.75 -4.14
C GLY A 134 -7.75 6.05 -4.01
N PHE A 135 -7.07 7.22 -4.01
CA PHE A 135 -7.74 8.51 -3.97
C PHE A 135 -8.57 8.76 -5.23
N LEU A 136 -7.98 8.59 -6.41
CA LEU A 136 -8.69 8.81 -7.67
C LEU A 136 -9.89 7.87 -7.81
N GLY A 137 -9.74 6.59 -7.42
CA GLY A 137 -10.82 5.61 -7.45
C GLY A 137 -11.96 5.93 -6.47
N TYR A 138 -11.63 6.50 -5.30
CA TYR A 138 -12.62 6.89 -4.30
C TYR A 138 -13.51 8.06 -4.78
N VAL A 139 -13.01 8.91 -5.66
CA VAL A 139 -13.78 10.05 -6.22
C VAL A 139 -14.82 9.58 -7.25
N LEU A 140 -14.58 8.48 -7.95
CA LEU A 140 -15.41 8.04 -9.09
C LEU A 140 -16.88 7.74 -8.74
N PRO A 141 -17.27 7.20 -7.57
CA PRO A 141 -18.67 7.02 -7.23
C PRO A 141 -19.50 8.30 -7.17
N TYR A 142 -18.85 9.45 -7.03
CA TYR A 142 -19.48 10.77 -6.99
C TYR A 142 -20.58 10.89 -5.94
N GLY A 143 -20.40 10.20 -4.79
CA GLY A 143 -21.21 10.42 -3.60
C GLY A 143 -20.73 11.63 -2.80
N GLN A 144 -21.44 11.96 -1.71
CA GLN A 144 -21.13 13.09 -0.84
C GLN A 144 -19.69 13.08 -0.32
N MET A 145 -19.19 11.93 0.15
CA MET A 145 -17.81 11.85 0.63
C MET A 145 -16.78 11.82 -0.49
N SER A 146 -17.11 11.26 -1.66
CA SER A 146 -16.27 11.33 -2.86
C SER A 146 -16.03 12.77 -3.28
N TYR A 147 -17.08 13.58 -3.36
CA TYR A 147 -17.02 15.00 -3.75
C TYR A 147 -16.28 15.83 -2.71
N TRP A 148 -16.75 15.81 -1.45
CA TRP A 148 -16.20 16.68 -0.41
C TRP A 148 -14.80 16.24 0.03
N GLY A 149 -14.50 14.94 0.00
CA GLY A 149 -13.14 14.42 0.23
C GLY A 149 -12.17 14.88 -0.87
N ALA A 150 -12.59 14.85 -2.14
CA ALA A 150 -11.80 15.39 -3.25
C ALA A 150 -11.60 16.89 -3.12
N GLN A 151 -12.65 17.63 -2.77
CA GLN A 151 -12.57 19.07 -2.54
C GLN A 151 -11.52 19.42 -1.49
N VAL A 152 -11.52 18.74 -0.34
CA VAL A 152 -10.55 18.94 0.74
C VAL A 152 -9.13 18.61 0.28
N ILE A 153 -8.91 17.46 -0.35
CA ILE A 153 -7.56 17.03 -0.74
C ILE A 153 -6.98 17.91 -1.84
N ILE A 154 -7.78 18.30 -2.83
CA ILE A 154 -7.30 19.15 -3.91
C ILE A 154 -7.06 20.58 -3.41
N SER A 155 -7.89 21.09 -2.49
CA SER A 155 -7.68 22.43 -1.90
C SER A 155 -6.37 22.57 -1.11
N LEU A 156 -5.76 21.43 -0.68
CA LEU A 156 -4.44 21.47 -0.05
C LEU A 156 -3.34 22.00 -0.99
N PHE A 157 -3.48 21.76 -2.29
CA PHE A 157 -2.56 22.35 -3.27
C PHE A 157 -2.66 23.87 -3.31
N GLY A 158 -3.86 24.42 -3.03
CA GLY A 158 -4.07 25.86 -2.92
C GLY A 158 -3.26 26.54 -1.81
N ALA A 159 -2.85 25.79 -0.78
CA ALA A 159 -2.00 26.30 0.29
C ALA A 159 -0.54 26.57 -0.16
N ILE A 160 -0.11 26.11 -1.34
CA ILE A 160 1.25 26.32 -1.84
C ILE A 160 1.44 27.78 -2.26
N PRO A 161 2.41 28.51 -1.70
CA PRO A 161 2.63 29.91 -2.05
C PRO A 161 2.86 30.12 -3.54
N TYR A 162 2.32 31.22 -4.07
CA TYR A 162 2.46 31.74 -5.45
C TYR A 162 1.77 30.90 -6.55
N ILE A 163 1.78 29.58 -6.49
CA ILE A 163 1.26 28.72 -7.58
C ILE A 163 0.03 27.91 -7.15
N GLY A 164 -0.31 27.91 -5.86
CA GLY A 164 -1.28 26.98 -5.26
C GLY A 164 -2.65 27.04 -5.92
N GLU A 165 -3.22 28.22 -6.08
CA GLU A 165 -4.53 28.42 -6.71
C GLU A 165 -4.56 27.90 -8.17
N SER A 166 -3.54 28.23 -8.95
CA SER A 166 -3.43 27.74 -10.33
C SER A 166 -3.26 26.22 -10.39
N LEU A 167 -2.51 25.65 -9.45
CA LEU A 167 -2.30 24.21 -9.35
C LEU A 167 -3.59 23.49 -8.94
N GLU A 168 -4.33 24.05 -7.99
CA GLU A 168 -5.63 23.51 -7.56
C GLU A 168 -6.61 23.42 -8.73
N VAL A 169 -6.78 24.51 -9.49
CA VAL A 169 -7.63 24.55 -10.68
C VAL A 169 -7.10 23.58 -11.76
N TRP A 170 -5.79 23.49 -11.94
CA TRP A 170 -5.20 22.58 -12.93
C TRP A 170 -5.44 21.11 -12.59
N VAL A 171 -5.28 20.70 -11.32
CA VAL A 171 -5.54 19.32 -10.85
C VAL A 171 -7.02 18.97 -11.02
N ARG A 172 -7.90 19.86 -10.58
CA ARG A 172 -9.36 19.68 -10.67
C ARG A 172 -9.85 19.72 -12.11
N GLY A 173 -9.23 20.56 -12.94
CA GLY A 173 -9.62 20.83 -14.32
C GLY A 173 -10.75 21.86 -14.46
N ASP A 174 -11.26 22.34 -13.34
CA ASP A 174 -12.32 23.32 -13.22
C ASP A 174 -12.20 24.06 -11.88
N TYR A 175 -13.08 25.02 -11.62
CA TYR A 175 -13.16 25.74 -10.34
C TYR A 175 -13.83 24.90 -9.22
N TYR A 176 -14.56 23.85 -9.57
CA TYR A 176 -15.19 22.90 -8.64
C TYR A 176 -15.02 21.46 -9.14
N ILE A 177 -15.38 20.48 -8.35
CA ILE A 177 -15.36 19.05 -8.76
C ILE A 177 -16.49 18.83 -9.75
N SER A 178 -16.17 18.70 -11.02
CA SER A 178 -17.12 18.64 -12.14
C SER A 178 -16.93 17.36 -12.96
N GLY A 179 -17.71 17.20 -14.02
CA GLY A 179 -17.55 16.10 -14.98
C GLY A 179 -16.16 16.03 -15.61
N ILE A 180 -15.46 17.19 -15.75
CA ILE A 180 -14.07 17.21 -16.22
C ILE A 180 -13.15 16.54 -15.19
N THR A 181 -13.34 16.79 -13.90
CA THR A 181 -12.58 16.16 -12.82
C THR A 181 -12.79 14.64 -12.84
N ILE A 182 -14.05 14.21 -12.91
CA ILE A 182 -14.41 12.78 -12.96
C ILE A 182 -13.75 12.10 -14.16
N SER A 183 -13.85 12.70 -15.34
CA SER A 183 -13.28 12.14 -16.58
C SER A 183 -11.76 12.01 -16.52
N ARG A 184 -11.05 13.00 -15.99
CA ARG A 184 -9.59 12.95 -15.78
C ARG A 184 -9.20 11.88 -14.77
N PHE A 185 -9.89 11.84 -13.64
CA PHE A 185 -9.61 10.87 -12.59
C PHE A 185 -9.92 9.43 -13.02
N PHE A 186 -10.98 9.25 -13.80
CA PHE A 186 -11.29 7.98 -14.43
C PHE A 186 -10.16 7.51 -15.35
N ALA A 187 -9.66 8.37 -16.25
CA ALA A 187 -8.57 8.01 -17.15
C ALA A 187 -7.29 7.65 -16.40
N LEU A 188 -6.97 8.38 -15.34
CA LEU A 188 -5.80 8.12 -14.51
C LEU A 188 -5.95 6.81 -13.71
N HIS A 189 -7.10 6.58 -13.05
CA HIS A 189 -7.37 5.42 -12.22
C HIS A 189 -7.52 4.13 -13.04
N VAL A 190 -8.16 4.18 -14.20
CA VAL A 190 -8.43 2.96 -14.98
C VAL A 190 -7.27 2.57 -15.91
N VAL A 191 -6.46 3.54 -16.35
CA VAL A 191 -5.41 3.30 -17.34
C VAL A 191 -4.02 3.63 -16.81
N ALA A 192 -3.76 4.91 -16.50
CA ALA A 192 -2.40 5.36 -16.32
C ALA A 192 -1.74 4.78 -15.05
N LEU A 193 -2.38 4.91 -13.90
CA LEU A 193 -1.81 4.43 -12.64
C LEU A 193 -1.75 2.90 -12.53
N PRO A 194 -2.75 2.11 -12.97
CA PRO A 194 -2.61 0.65 -13.00
C PRO A 194 -1.43 0.18 -13.86
N LEU A 195 -1.20 0.79 -15.03
CA LEU A 195 -0.05 0.45 -15.87
C LEU A 195 1.28 0.78 -15.18
N ILE A 196 1.36 1.94 -14.53
CA ILE A 196 2.54 2.34 -13.73
C ILE A 196 2.74 1.36 -12.57
N LEU A 197 1.69 0.99 -11.85
CA LEU A 197 1.76 0.02 -10.75
C LEU A 197 2.27 -1.34 -11.22
N ILE A 198 1.74 -1.86 -12.32
CA ILE A 198 2.21 -3.13 -12.89
C ILE A 198 3.70 -3.05 -13.24
N ALA A 199 4.13 -1.98 -13.91
CA ALA A 199 5.52 -1.78 -14.28
C ALA A 199 6.43 -1.70 -13.02
N LEU A 200 6.03 -0.94 -12.01
CA LEU A 200 6.77 -0.82 -10.75
C LEU A 200 6.82 -2.14 -9.97
N VAL A 201 5.74 -2.91 -9.94
CA VAL A 201 5.72 -4.24 -9.30
C VAL A 201 6.65 -5.20 -10.03
N CYS A 202 6.67 -5.18 -11.37
CA CYS A 202 7.63 -5.96 -12.14
C CYS A 202 9.08 -5.58 -11.79
N LEU A 203 9.40 -4.28 -11.74
CA LEU A 203 10.74 -3.80 -11.37
C LEU A 203 11.09 -4.17 -9.91
N HIS A 204 10.13 -4.09 -8.97
CA HIS A 204 10.31 -4.50 -7.58
C HIS A 204 10.64 -5.99 -7.46
N LEU A 205 9.94 -6.84 -8.21
CA LEU A 205 10.19 -8.28 -8.24
C LEU A 205 11.52 -8.62 -8.91
N VAL A 206 11.87 -7.95 -10.02
CA VAL A 206 13.20 -8.13 -10.67
C VAL A 206 14.31 -7.74 -9.71
N ALA A 207 14.21 -6.57 -9.07
CA ALA A 207 15.20 -6.16 -8.07
C ALA A 207 15.29 -7.14 -6.88
N LEU A 208 14.15 -7.70 -6.44
CA LEU A 208 14.14 -8.71 -5.38
C LEU A 208 14.83 -10.01 -5.81
N HIS A 209 14.67 -10.44 -7.06
CA HIS A 209 15.32 -11.64 -7.59
C HIS A 209 16.84 -11.47 -7.66
N GLU A 210 17.32 -10.30 -8.06
CA GLU A 210 18.76 -10.02 -8.16
C GLU A 210 19.48 -10.04 -6.81
N VAL A 211 18.81 -9.59 -5.72
CA VAL A 211 19.44 -9.44 -4.40
C VAL A 211 18.97 -10.50 -3.38
N GLY A 212 18.12 -11.42 -3.79
CA GLY A 212 17.59 -12.49 -2.97
C GLY A 212 16.58 -12.05 -1.89
N ALA A 213 15.72 -12.96 -1.48
CA ALA A 213 14.74 -12.71 -0.43
C ALA A 213 15.39 -12.72 0.96
N GLY A 214 14.91 -11.82 1.85
CA GLY A 214 15.32 -11.83 3.25
C GLY A 214 14.67 -12.95 4.07
N ASN A 215 15.07 -13.07 5.33
CA ASN A 215 14.50 -14.00 6.29
C ASN A 215 14.41 -13.38 7.70
N PRO A 216 13.65 -13.98 8.64
CA PRO A 216 13.42 -13.39 9.96
C PRO A 216 14.66 -13.26 10.84
N LYS A 217 15.72 -13.99 10.54
CA LYS A 217 17.00 -13.90 11.27
C LYS A 217 17.95 -12.87 10.67
N GLY A 218 17.69 -12.41 9.42
CA GLY A 218 18.61 -11.49 8.73
C GLY A 218 19.93 -12.14 8.34
N VAL A 219 19.92 -13.48 8.15
CA VAL A 219 21.08 -14.26 7.68
C VAL A 219 21.18 -14.10 6.16
N ASP A 220 22.39 -13.88 5.65
CA ASP A 220 22.65 -13.97 4.23
C ASP A 220 22.74 -15.45 3.84
N ILE A 221 21.79 -15.91 3.02
CA ILE A 221 21.78 -17.32 2.58
C ILE A 221 22.75 -17.59 1.43
N GLU A 222 23.22 -16.56 0.74
CA GLU A 222 24.17 -16.67 -0.38
C GLU A 222 25.61 -16.88 0.11
N GLU A 223 25.89 -16.69 1.41
CA GLU A 223 27.24 -16.86 1.98
C GLU A 223 27.71 -18.32 1.94
N PHE A 224 26.79 -19.29 2.03
CA PHE A 224 27.11 -20.73 2.03
C PHE A 224 26.34 -21.42 0.91
N VAL A 225 27.07 -21.83 -0.11
CA VAL A 225 26.52 -22.54 -1.30
C VAL A 225 27.06 -23.95 -1.41
N ASP A 226 26.37 -24.81 -2.14
CA ASP A 226 26.83 -26.14 -2.52
C ASP A 226 27.78 -26.09 -3.76
N GLU A 227 28.16 -27.27 -4.28
CA GLU A 227 29.05 -27.40 -5.45
C GLU A 227 28.43 -26.82 -6.74
N ASP A 228 27.11 -26.75 -6.81
CA ASP A 228 26.35 -26.19 -7.93
C ASP A 228 26.07 -24.68 -7.76
N GLY A 229 26.53 -24.04 -6.67
CA GLY A 229 26.30 -22.65 -6.35
C GLY A 229 24.91 -22.36 -5.77
N VAL A 230 24.16 -23.38 -5.33
CA VAL A 230 22.84 -23.21 -4.73
C VAL A 230 22.99 -22.98 -3.22
N PRO A 231 22.32 -21.94 -2.66
CA PRO A 231 22.40 -21.66 -1.23
C PRO A 231 21.94 -22.83 -0.35
N LEU A 232 22.79 -23.27 0.57
CA LEU A 232 22.50 -24.41 1.48
C LEU A 232 21.29 -24.22 2.39
N ASP A 233 20.93 -22.95 2.65
CA ASP A 233 19.79 -22.55 3.47
C ASP A 233 18.57 -22.16 2.65
N SER A 234 18.49 -22.62 1.39
CA SER A 234 17.39 -22.39 0.49
C SER A 234 16.54 -23.63 0.22
N VAL A 235 15.37 -23.39 -0.36
CA VAL A 235 14.50 -24.36 -1.03
C VAL A 235 14.00 -23.74 -2.34
N PRO A 236 13.65 -24.53 -3.38
CA PRO A 236 13.02 -24.00 -4.57
C PRO A 236 11.71 -23.27 -4.26
N PHE A 237 11.43 -22.19 -4.97
CA PHE A 237 10.19 -21.45 -4.77
C PHE A 237 8.96 -22.35 -5.00
N PHE A 238 8.91 -23.07 -6.11
CA PHE A 238 7.87 -24.07 -6.36
C PHE A 238 8.43 -25.48 -6.19
N PRO A 239 7.70 -26.41 -5.52
CA PRO A 239 6.38 -26.20 -4.94
C PRO A 239 6.40 -25.66 -3.50
N TYR A 240 7.55 -25.62 -2.83
CA TYR A 240 7.63 -25.47 -1.37
C TYR A 240 7.03 -24.17 -0.84
N LYS A 241 7.39 -23.01 -1.42
CA LYS A 241 6.89 -21.73 -0.93
C LYS A 241 5.45 -21.47 -1.34
N VAL A 242 5.08 -21.91 -2.55
CA VAL A 242 3.69 -21.81 -3.00
C VAL A 242 2.77 -22.61 -2.09
N LEU A 243 3.09 -23.88 -1.84
CA LEU A 243 2.27 -24.74 -0.96
C LEU A 243 2.24 -24.21 0.48
N SER A 244 3.36 -23.68 1.00
CA SER A 244 3.40 -23.11 2.35
C SER A 244 2.58 -21.81 2.48
N ALA A 245 2.31 -21.11 1.38
CA ALA A 245 1.49 -19.92 1.39
C ALA A 245 -0.03 -20.20 1.30
N MET A 246 -0.43 -21.38 0.80
CA MET A 246 -1.84 -21.72 0.58
C MET A 246 -2.73 -21.57 1.83
N PRO A 247 -2.32 -22.03 3.05
CA PRO A 247 -3.13 -21.83 4.24
C PRO A 247 -3.39 -20.34 4.54
N ALA A 248 -2.38 -19.49 4.38
CA ALA A 248 -2.54 -18.06 4.62
C ALA A 248 -3.42 -17.39 3.56
N ILE A 249 -3.31 -17.81 2.29
CA ILE A 249 -4.20 -17.37 1.22
C ILE A 249 -5.64 -17.78 1.53
N GLY A 250 -5.86 -19.01 2.03
CA GLY A 250 -7.17 -19.50 2.45
C GLY A 250 -7.76 -18.68 3.60
N VAL A 251 -6.97 -18.41 4.65
CA VAL A 251 -7.40 -17.57 5.78
C VAL A 251 -7.70 -16.15 5.32
N PHE A 252 -6.84 -15.56 4.48
CA PHE A 252 -7.06 -14.25 3.91
C PHE A 252 -8.36 -14.21 3.09
N GLY A 253 -8.56 -15.19 2.20
CA GLY A 253 -9.78 -15.30 1.38
C GLY A 253 -11.04 -15.44 2.23
N LEU A 254 -10.98 -16.22 3.31
CA LEU A 254 -12.08 -16.35 4.26
C LEU A 254 -12.41 -15.02 4.94
N VAL A 255 -11.40 -14.32 5.48
CA VAL A 255 -11.59 -13.00 6.11
C VAL A 255 -12.12 -11.98 5.09
N PHE A 256 -11.58 -11.98 3.88
CA PHE A 256 -12.06 -11.14 2.79
C PHE A 256 -13.54 -11.40 2.46
N CYS A 257 -13.94 -12.66 2.32
CA CYS A 257 -15.34 -13.03 2.06
C CYS A 257 -16.25 -12.65 3.23
N ILE A 258 -15.81 -12.85 4.48
CA ILE A 258 -16.60 -12.45 5.65
C ILE A 258 -16.85 -10.93 5.64
N ILE A 259 -15.83 -10.12 5.38
CA ILE A 259 -15.98 -8.67 5.30
C ILE A 259 -16.92 -8.31 4.14
N MET A 260 -16.64 -8.81 2.94
CA MET A 260 -17.38 -8.46 1.72
C MET A 260 -18.87 -8.83 1.79
N PHE A 261 -19.20 -9.99 2.38
CA PHE A 261 -20.60 -10.46 2.42
C PHE A 261 -21.39 -9.99 3.64
N PHE A 262 -20.71 -9.72 4.77
CA PHE A 262 -21.40 -9.44 6.03
C PHE A 262 -21.13 -8.04 6.58
N PHE A 263 -20.00 -7.41 6.20
CA PHE A 263 -19.56 -6.10 6.73
C PHE A 263 -18.91 -5.24 5.65
N PRO A 264 -19.47 -5.10 4.43
CA PRO A 264 -18.80 -4.42 3.32
C PRO A 264 -18.51 -2.94 3.60
N GLU A 265 -19.30 -2.30 4.44
CA GLU A 265 -19.13 -0.91 4.85
C GLU A 265 -18.19 -0.76 6.04
N GLY A 266 -17.95 -1.86 6.80
CA GLY A 266 -17.12 -1.85 8.00
C GLY A 266 -17.57 -0.84 9.06
N GLY A 267 -18.90 -0.61 9.19
CA GLY A 267 -19.45 0.43 10.07
C GLY A 267 -19.06 1.85 9.66
N GLY A 268 -18.86 2.10 8.39
CA GLY A 268 -18.42 3.39 7.85
C GLY A 268 -16.88 3.52 7.70
N TYR A 269 -16.09 2.53 8.11
CA TYR A 269 -14.62 2.54 7.96
C TYR A 269 -14.14 2.19 6.55
N PHE A 270 -14.86 1.30 5.86
CA PHE A 270 -14.52 0.88 4.49
C PHE A 270 -15.29 1.67 3.45
N LEU A 271 -16.54 1.97 3.74
CA LEU A 271 -17.42 2.84 2.94
C LEU A 271 -18.22 3.73 3.90
N GLU A 272 -18.02 5.02 3.81
CA GLU A 272 -18.74 6.00 4.63
C GLU A 272 -20.21 6.06 4.20
N LEU A 273 -21.12 6.11 5.19
CA LEU A 273 -22.56 6.11 4.93
C LEU A 273 -23.01 7.30 4.07
N ALA A 274 -22.42 8.48 4.28
CA ALA A 274 -22.73 9.64 3.46
C ALA A 274 -22.35 9.48 1.98
N ASN A 275 -21.53 8.50 1.62
CA ASN A 275 -21.17 8.22 0.22
C ASN A 275 -22.22 7.38 -0.53
N PHE A 276 -23.28 6.95 0.15
CA PHE A 276 -24.47 6.36 -0.48
C PHE A 276 -25.52 7.42 -0.92
N GLU A 277 -25.21 8.69 -0.68
CA GLU A 277 -25.99 9.82 -1.18
C GLU A 277 -25.23 10.49 -2.32
N GLU A 278 -25.96 10.89 -3.37
CA GLU A 278 -25.38 11.62 -4.49
C GLU A 278 -24.77 12.94 -4.03
N ALA A 279 -23.66 13.33 -4.66
CA ALA A 279 -22.93 14.55 -4.33
C ALA A 279 -23.83 15.79 -4.46
N ASN A 280 -23.90 16.57 -3.39
CA ASN A 280 -24.56 17.87 -3.39
C ASN A 280 -23.54 18.96 -3.03
N PRO A 281 -23.13 19.79 -4.01
CA PRO A 281 -22.15 20.87 -3.78
C PRO A 281 -22.61 21.94 -2.80
N LEU A 282 -23.93 22.03 -2.52
CA LEU A 282 -24.53 23.02 -1.64
C LEU A 282 -24.69 22.54 -0.18
N VAL A 283 -24.45 21.25 0.08
CA VAL A 283 -24.67 20.65 1.40
C VAL A 283 -23.39 19.92 1.85
N THR A 284 -22.61 20.59 2.70
CA THR A 284 -21.41 20.00 3.28
C THR A 284 -21.77 18.94 4.33
N PRO A 285 -21.21 17.71 4.28
CA PRO A 285 -21.40 16.73 5.34
C PRO A 285 -20.91 17.24 6.70
N GLU A 286 -21.55 16.82 7.79
CA GLU A 286 -21.18 17.23 9.16
C GLU A 286 -19.74 16.84 9.50
N HIS A 287 -19.27 15.72 8.97
CA HIS A 287 -17.93 15.22 9.21
C HIS A 287 -17.30 14.72 7.90
N ILE A 288 -16.22 15.39 7.47
CA ILE A 288 -15.42 14.97 6.33
C ILE A 288 -14.13 14.35 6.86
N ALA A 289 -14.00 13.04 6.70
CA ALA A 289 -12.78 12.30 7.03
C ALA A 289 -12.30 11.53 5.80
N PRO A 290 -10.99 11.35 5.62
CA PRO A 290 -10.49 10.48 4.58
C PRO A 290 -10.73 9.02 4.96
N VAL A 291 -10.71 8.13 3.96
CA VAL A 291 -10.73 6.68 4.20
C VAL A 291 -9.60 6.30 5.16
N TRP A 292 -9.85 5.33 6.01
CA TRP A 292 -9.02 4.97 7.19
C TRP A 292 -7.51 4.85 6.90
N TYR A 293 -7.13 4.39 5.72
CA TYR A 293 -5.72 4.21 5.36
C TYR A 293 -4.96 5.52 5.04
N TYR A 294 -5.65 6.64 4.84
CA TYR A 294 -5.05 7.99 4.78
C TYR A 294 -5.10 8.73 6.12
N ALA A 295 -5.94 8.27 7.04
CA ALA A 295 -6.19 8.94 8.29
C ALA A 295 -4.93 9.29 9.11
N PRO A 296 -3.86 8.45 9.19
CA PRO A 296 -2.64 8.83 9.89
C PRO A 296 -2.00 10.11 9.33
N TYR A 297 -1.91 10.22 8.01
CA TYR A 297 -1.30 11.37 7.34
C TYR A 297 -2.19 12.61 7.42
N TYR A 298 -3.48 12.44 7.31
CA TYR A 298 -4.46 13.51 7.51
C TYR A 298 -4.41 14.07 8.94
N THR A 299 -4.22 13.23 9.93
CA THR A 299 -4.04 13.68 11.31
C THR A 299 -2.76 14.49 11.48
N MET A 300 -1.65 14.07 10.87
CA MET A 300 -0.38 14.82 10.88
C MET A 300 -0.55 16.20 10.23
N LEU A 301 -1.27 16.28 9.10
CA LEU A 301 -1.60 17.53 8.45
C LEU A 301 -2.36 18.46 9.39
N ARG A 302 -3.42 17.96 10.05
CA ARG A 302 -4.24 18.74 10.98
C ARG A 302 -3.55 19.11 12.31
N ALA A 303 -2.46 18.41 12.66
CA ALA A 303 -1.67 18.70 13.86
C ALA A 303 -0.94 20.05 13.76
N VAL A 304 -0.76 20.59 12.57
CA VAL A 304 -0.12 21.89 12.30
C VAL A 304 -1.20 22.91 11.96
N PRO A 305 -1.27 24.05 12.69
CA PRO A 305 -2.32 25.05 12.46
C PRO A 305 -2.23 25.77 11.08
N ASP A 306 -1.02 25.97 10.57
CA ASP A 306 -0.80 26.57 9.27
C ASP A 306 -1.03 25.55 8.14
N PRO A 307 -1.92 25.82 7.14
CA PRO A 307 -2.24 24.86 6.09
C PRO A 307 -1.04 24.43 5.25
N PHE A 308 -0.14 25.36 4.91
CA PHE A 308 1.06 25.02 4.15
C PHE A 308 2.05 24.20 4.99
N GLY A 309 2.26 24.56 6.25
CA GLY A 309 3.05 23.77 7.19
C GLY A 309 2.50 22.38 7.39
N GLY A 310 1.17 22.22 7.50
CA GLY A 310 0.50 20.93 7.54
C GLY A 310 0.74 20.08 6.30
N LEU A 311 0.65 20.69 5.11
CA LEU A 311 0.96 20.02 3.84
C LEU A 311 2.42 19.54 3.80
N ILE A 312 3.37 20.36 4.26
CA ILE A 312 4.79 19.97 4.34
C ILE A 312 4.97 18.77 5.27
N VAL A 313 4.36 18.79 6.46
CA VAL A 313 4.46 17.68 7.43
C VAL A 313 3.88 16.40 6.85
N MET A 314 2.71 16.46 6.21
CA MET A 314 2.10 15.31 5.56
C MET A 314 2.99 14.75 4.43
N ALA A 315 3.50 15.61 3.55
CA ALA A 315 4.39 15.22 2.46
C ALA A 315 5.71 14.63 3.00
N ALA A 316 6.29 15.24 4.03
CA ALA A 316 7.50 14.75 4.69
C ALA A 316 7.29 13.38 5.34
N ALA A 317 6.11 13.10 5.91
CA ALA A 317 5.80 11.81 6.50
C ALA A 317 5.82 10.67 5.48
N VAL A 318 5.41 10.92 4.24
CA VAL A 318 5.54 9.95 3.15
C VAL A 318 6.96 9.91 2.60
N ALA A 319 7.58 11.07 2.39
CA ALA A 319 8.93 11.18 1.81
C ALA A 319 10.01 10.54 2.68
N ILE A 320 9.90 10.61 4.00
CA ILE A 320 10.90 10.05 4.92
C ILE A 320 11.06 8.52 4.79
N ILE A 321 10.02 7.83 4.30
CA ILE A 321 10.06 6.38 4.06
C ILE A 321 11.13 6.01 3.02
N PHE A 322 11.35 6.87 2.03
CA PHE A 322 12.33 6.62 0.96
C PHE A 322 13.77 6.59 1.46
N ILE A 323 14.10 7.36 2.49
CA ILE A 323 15.48 7.49 2.98
C ILE A 323 15.85 6.49 4.09
N VAL A 324 14.91 5.62 4.52
CA VAL A 324 15.13 4.60 5.55
C VAL A 324 16.41 3.75 5.35
N PRO A 325 16.76 3.30 4.11
CA PRO A 325 17.97 2.52 3.89
C PRO A 325 19.27 3.18 4.40
N TRP A 326 19.32 4.50 4.38
CA TRP A 326 20.50 5.28 4.78
C TRP A 326 20.45 5.78 6.23
N LEU A 327 19.28 5.71 6.88
CA LEU A 327 19.12 6.12 8.27
C LEU A 327 19.58 5.04 9.25
N ASP A 328 19.35 3.77 8.94
CA ASP A 328 19.67 2.64 9.82
C ASP A 328 21.17 2.27 9.72
N ARG A 329 21.92 2.64 10.72
CA ARG A 329 23.38 2.38 10.86
C ARG A 329 23.72 1.10 11.60
N SER A 330 22.74 0.30 12.02
CA SER A 330 22.98 -0.97 12.71
C SER A 330 23.73 -1.97 11.81
N ASN A 331 24.66 -2.74 12.37
CA ASN A 331 25.36 -3.81 11.66
C ASN A 331 24.50 -5.07 11.46
N VAL A 332 23.32 -5.14 12.13
CA VAL A 332 22.40 -6.27 12.01
C VAL A 332 21.09 -5.84 11.36
N ALA A 333 20.51 -6.72 10.55
CA ALA A 333 19.29 -6.40 9.81
C ALA A 333 18.03 -6.61 10.67
N SER A 334 17.89 -7.79 11.27
CA SER A 334 16.69 -8.18 11.98
C SER A 334 16.57 -7.54 13.37
N ILE A 335 15.37 -7.07 13.70
CA ILE A 335 15.00 -6.56 15.04
C ILE A 335 15.30 -7.56 16.16
N ARG A 336 15.39 -8.85 15.85
CA ARG A 336 15.72 -9.90 16.82
C ARG A 336 17.10 -9.71 17.45
N TYR A 337 18.04 -9.18 16.66
CA TYR A 337 19.44 -8.99 17.06
C TYR A 337 19.79 -7.53 17.30
N LYS A 338 18.86 -6.60 17.08
CA LYS A 338 18.98 -5.19 17.47
C LYS A 338 18.80 -5.03 18.97
N GLY A 339 19.33 -3.94 19.51
CA GLY A 339 19.24 -3.58 20.91
C GLY A 339 17.84 -3.15 21.36
N ILE A 340 17.76 -2.74 22.62
CA ILE A 340 16.49 -2.34 23.23
C ILE A 340 15.97 -1.02 22.66
N LEU A 341 16.86 -0.10 22.24
CA LEU A 341 16.46 1.20 21.71
C LEU A 341 15.68 1.05 20.41
N SER A 342 16.15 0.21 19.46
CA SER A 342 15.41 -0.09 18.24
C SER A 342 14.03 -0.74 18.52
N LYS A 343 13.95 -1.62 19.54
CA LYS A 343 12.69 -2.27 19.92
C LYS A 343 11.69 -1.28 20.50
N ILE A 344 12.13 -0.37 21.35
CA ILE A 344 11.29 0.70 21.89
C ILE A 344 10.84 1.63 20.75
N ALA A 345 11.79 2.07 19.90
CA ALA A 345 11.50 2.98 18.80
C ALA A 345 10.43 2.42 17.85
N ILE A 346 10.50 1.14 17.47
CA ILE A 346 9.50 0.55 16.58
C ILE A 346 8.13 0.37 17.24
N VAL A 347 8.08 0.07 18.55
CA VAL A 347 6.81 0.02 19.30
C VAL A 347 6.18 1.41 19.36
N MET A 348 6.98 2.44 19.68
CA MET A 348 6.50 3.83 19.70
C MET A 348 5.99 4.27 18.33
N PHE A 349 6.69 3.91 17.24
CA PHE A 349 6.27 4.18 15.88
C PHE A 349 4.91 3.54 15.57
N VAL A 350 4.74 2.25 15.89
CA VAL A 350 3.48 1.53 15.63
C VAL A 350 2.33 2.13 16.43
N VAL A 351 2.54 2.38 17.72
CA VAL A 351 1.51 2.97 18.59
C VAL A 351 1.12 4.36 18.07
N SER A 352 2.10 5.21 17.72
CA SER A 352 1.82 6.54 17.19
C SER A 352 1.08 6.48 15.86
N PHE A 353 1.47 5.58 14.93
CA PHE A 353 0.81 5.44 13.64
C PHE A 353 -0.65 4.98 13.75
N ILE A 354 -0.92 3.99 14.61
CA ILE A 354 -2.29 3.51 14.88
C ILE A 354 -3.13 4.61 15.55
N THR A 355 -2.56 5.31 16.54
CA THR A 355 -3.26 6.41 17.23
C THR A 355 -3.59 7.54 16.27
N LEU A 356 -2.66 7.93 15.39
CA LEU A 356 -2.89 8.91 14.33
C LEU A 356 -4.00 8.46 13.38
N GLY A 357 -4.02 7.17 13.03
CA GLY A 357 -5.09 6.58 12.22
C GLY A 357 -6.46 6.75 12.88
N TYR A 358 -6.59 6.41 14.15
CA TYR A 358 -7.83 6.59 14.89
C TYR A 358 -8.25 8.07 15.01
N LEU A 359 -7.32 8.95 15.36
CA LEU A 359 -7.60 10.40 15.49
C LEU A 359 -7.99 11.07 14.17
N GLY A 360 -7.62 10.47 13.03
CA GLY A 360 -8.01 10.96 11.71
C GLY A 360 -9.44 10.65 11.30
N THR A 361 -10.06 9.66 11.93
CA THR A 361 -11.43 9.22 11.61
C THR A 361 -12.49 9.74 12.59
N VAL A 362 -12.07 10.41 13.67
CA VAL A 362 -12.99 10.95 14.68
C VAL A 362 -13.00 12.47 14.69
N THR A 363 -14.06 13.05 15.30
CA THR A 363 -14.17 14.49 15.50
C THR A 363 -13.04 15.03 16.38
N VAL A 364 -12.57 16.23 16.04
CA VAL A 364 -11.43 16.86 16.73
C VAL A 364 -11.81 17.35 18.12
N THR A 365 -11.09 16.88 19.13
CA THR A 365 -11.18 17.37 20.52
C THR A 365 -9.85 18.04 20.92
N GLU A 366 -9.84 18.85 21.96
CA GLU A 366 -8.60 19.49 22.44
C GLU A 366 -7.55 18.45 22.86
N THR A 367 -7.97 17.39 23.58
CA THR A 367 -7.09 16.26 23.92
C THR A 367 -6.58 15.55 22.66
N GLY A 368 -7.45 15.38 21.66
CA GLY A 368 -7.09 14.78 20.35
C GLY A 368 -6.04 15.61 19.61
N LYS A 369 -6.12 16.94 19.64
CA LYS A 369 -5.10 17.82 19.05
C LYS A 369 -3.72 17.63 19.69
N ILE A 370 -3.67 17.65 21.05
CA ILE A 370 -2.41 17.44 21.78
C ILE A 370 -1.83 16.06 21.45
N MET A 371 -2.66 15.01 21.45
CA MET A 371 -2.23 13.66 21.13
C MET A 371 -1.75 13.54 19.68
N SER A 372 -2.39 14.23 18.74
CA SER A 372 -1.95 14.28 17.33
C SER A 372 -0.56 14.88 17.18
N ILE A 373 -0.25 15.95 17.90
CA ILE A 373 1.09 16.57 17.89
C ILE A 373 2.12 15.60 18.48
N ILE A 374 1.83 15.01 19.65
CA ILE A 374 2.75 14.06 20.31
C ILE A 374 3.03 12.87 19.38
N CYS A 375 2.00 12.25 18.82
CA CYS A 375 2.16 11.10 17.94
C CYS A 375 2.85 11.46 16.62
N THR A 376 2.64 12.67 16.08
CA THR A 376 3.37 13.18 14.91
C THR A 376 4.87 13.31 15.21
N VAL A 377 5.22 13.90 16.36
CA VAL A 377 6.62 13.99 16.81
C VAL A 377 7.22 12.61 17.00
N MET A 378 6.51 11.67 17.62
CA MET A 378 6.97 10.28 17.81
C MET A 378 7.19 9.55 16.47
N TYR A 379 6.29 9.76 15.50
CA TYR A 379 6.43 9.23 14.15
C TYR A 379 7.75 9.69 13.50
N PHE A 380 8.00 10.98 13.48
CA PHE A 380 9.25 11.53 12.91
C PHE A 380 10.48 11.17 13.74
N ALA A 381 10.38 11.12 15.06
CA ALA A 381 11.47 10.73 15.94
C ALA A 381 11.99 9.31 15.62
N PHE A 382 11.10 8.37 15.28
CA PHE A 382 11.50 7.03 14.84
C PHE A 382 12.52 7.08 13.70
N PHE A 383 12.27 7.89 12.68
CA PHE A 383 13.15 8.00 11.52
C PHE A 383 14.36 8.91 11.77
N LEU A 384 14.13 10.11 12.28
CA LEU A 384 15.18 11.13 12.43
C LEU A 384 16.24 10.76 13.49
N LEU A 385 15.82 10.03 14.53
CA LEU A 385 16.76 9.53 15.56
C LEU A 385 17.33 8.15 15.20
N MET A 386 16.88 7.52 14.11
CA MET A 386 17.37 6.19 13.70
C MET A 386 18.88 6.13 13.54
N PRO A 387 19.58 7.10 12.91
CA PRO A 387 21.03 7.09 12.80
C PRO A 387 21.74 7.11 14.17
N ILE A 388 21.11 7.69 15.18
CA ILE A 388 21.67 7.80 16.54
C ILE A 388 21.47 6.49 17.29
N TYR A 389 20.19 6.07 17.52
CA TYR A 389 19.95 4.91 18.37
C TYR A 389 20.48 3.60 17.75
N THR A 390 20.50 3.48 16.41
CA THR A 390 21.04 2.27 15.75
C THR A 390 22.59 2.22 15.74
N SER A 391 23.28 3.36 15.95
CA SER A 391 24.74 3.37 16.04
C SER A 391 25.25 3.15 17.45
N ILE A 392 24.50 3.53 18.49
CA ILE A 392 24.94 3.46 19.88
C ILE A 392 24.47 2.20 20.62
N GLU A 393 23.42 1.54 20.11
CA GLU A 393 22.87 0.35 20.77
C GLU A 393 23.76 -0.88 20.63
N LYS A 394 23.76 -1.71 21.68
CA LYS A 394 24.44 -2.99 21.63
C LYS A 394 23.60 -3.98 20.83
N THR A 395 24.17 -4.56 19.79
CA THR A 395 23.57 -5.63 18.98
C THR A 395 23.98 -7.01 19.49
N TYR A 396 23.20 -8.03 19.09
CA TYR A 396 23.47 -9.42 19.41
C TYR A 396 24.01 -10.17 18.20
N GLU A 397 24.72 -11.24 18.44
CA GLU A 397 25.31 -12.06 17.38
C GLU A 397 24.24 -12.74 16.53
N VAL A 398 24.36 -12.58 15.22
CA VAL A 398 23.48 -13.22 14.22
C VAL A 398 24.04 -14.61 13.93
N PRO A 399 23.19 -15.68 13.93
CA PRO A 399 23.67 -17.00 13.58
C PRO A 399 24.16 -17.03 12.13
N LYS A 400 25.23 -17.80 11.88
CA LYS A 400 25.83 -17.93 10.54
C LYS A 400 24.87 -18.62 9.53
N ARG A 401 23.92 -19.43 10.02
CA ARG A 401 22.99 -20.20 9.17
C ARG A 401 21.56 -20.19 9.71
N LEU A 402 20.56 -20.51 8.85
CA LEU A 402 19.12 -20.57 9.17
C LEU A 402 18.71 -21.75 10.04
#